data_cc44b7508961c6c174b7993e5f6e3e93
#
_entry.id   cc44b7508961c6c174b7993e5f6e3e93
#
_cell.length_a   1.000
_cell.length_b   1.000
_cell.length_c   1.000
_cell.angle_alpha   90.00
_cell.angle_beta   90.00
_cell.angle_gamma   90.00
#
_symmetry.space_group_name_H-M   'P 1'
#
loop_
_entity.id
_entity.type
_entity.pdbx_description
1 polymer ?
#
loop_
_entity_poly.entity_id
_entity_poly.type
_entity_poly.pdbx_seq_one_letter_code
_entity_poly.pdbx_strand_id
1 'polypeptide(L)'
;GDSVGPSADGFETYGVTGVALITFILLGVHDAHTQVQLLVWVFFIRVVMVIGSLISYAVNAMITKARYEHADEMDFERPLSNLVWLTSITCMVLTFATSALLIGDLPGGLWWKLSVIVSCGTLAGALIPELVKAFTSTKSRHVREVVVSSQQGGPSLNILSGSTAGNFSAYWIGL
;
A
#
# COMPACT_ATOMS: atom_id res chain seq x y z
N GLY A 1 -6.77 20.58 0.52
CA GLY A 1 -6.01 20.58 -0.67
C GLY A 1 -5.16 19.35 -0.91
N ASP A 2 -4.10 19.16 -0.14
CA ASP A 2 -3.05 18.17 -0.43
C ASP A 2 -3.50 16.70 -0.37
N SER A 3 -4.56 16.39 0.35
CA SER A 3 -5.09 15.02 0.42
C SER A 3 -6.04 14.64 -0.74
N VAL A 4 -6.56 15.62 -1.47
CA VAL A 4 -7.50 15.38 -2.58
C VAL A 4 -6.77 14.87 -3.83
N GLY A 5 -5.61 15.45 -4.15
CA GLY A 5 -4.79 15.03 -5.28
C GLY A 5 -4.42 13.54 -5.24
N PRO A 6 -3.74 13.05 -4.18
CA PRO A 6 -3.41 11.63 -4.05
C PRO A 6 -4.61 10.70 -4.06
N SER A 7 -5.75 11.12 -3.49
CA SER A 7 -6.97 10.31 -3.51
C SER A 7 -7.57 10.21 -4.91
N ALA A 8 -7.56 11.30 -5.69
CA ALA A 8 -8.04 11.33 -7.07
C ALA A 8 -7.13 10.50 -7.97
N ASP A 9 -5.81 10.61 -7.83
CA ASP A 9 -4.82 9.82 -8.56
C ASP A 9 -4.97 8.31 -8.27
N GLY A 10 -5.14 7.95 -7.01
CA GLY A 10 -5.42 6.57 -6.61
C GLY A 10 -6.69 6.01 -7.24
N PHE A 11 -7.75 6.80 -7.34
CA PHE A 11 -9.00 6.40 -7.98
C PHE A 11 -8.84 6.23 -9.51
N GLU A 12 -8.15 7.14 -10.17
CA GLU A 12 -7.87 7.06 -11.61
C GLU A 12 -7.01 5.83 -11.94
N THR A 13 -5.92 5.62 -11.23
CA THR A 13 -5.04 4.46 -11.38
C THR A 13 -5.79 3.15 -11.16
N TYR A 14 -6.69 3.13 -10.19
CA TYR A 14 -7.57 2.00 -9.95
C TYR A 14 -8.48 1.70 -11.15
N GLY A 15 -9.08 2.72 -11.75
CA GLY A 15 -9.95 2.57 -12.93
C GLY A 15 -9.19 1.99 -14.12
N VAL A 16 -8.04 2.55 -14.44
CA VAL A 16 -7.17 2.10 -15.53
C VAL A 16 -6.72 0.65 -15.34
N THR A 17 -6.26 0.31 -14.14
CA THR A 17 -5.84 -1.06 -13.81
C THR A 17 -7.01 -2.04 -13.88
N GLY A 18 -8.21 -1.64 -13.44
CA GLY A 18 -9.42 -2.43 -13.53
C GLY A 18 -9.79 -2.78 -14.97
N VAL A 19 -9.76 -1.79 -15.87
CA VAL A 19 -10.00 -2.00 -17.32
C VAL A 19 -8.96 -2.94 -17.92
N ALA A 20 -7.69 -2.78 -17.58
CA ALA A 20 -6.62 -3.67 -18.05
C ALA A 20 -6.86 -5.12 -17.60
N LEU A 21 -7.19 -5.35 -16.33
CA LEU A 21 -7.50 -6.68 -15.81
C LEU A 21 -8.70 -7.32 -16.50
N ILE A 22 -9.78 -6.57 -16.73
CA ILE A 22 -10.95 -7.02 -17.46
C ILE A 22 -10.55 -7.43 -18.88
N THR A 23 -9.76 -6.61 -19.57
CA THR A 23 -9.30 -6.90 -20.93
C THR A 23 -8.43 -8.17 -20.98
N PHE A 24 -7.52 -8.35 -20.03
CA PHE A 24 -6.69 -9.57 -19.95
C PHE A 24 -7.53 -10.82 -19.68
N ILE A 25 -8.55 -10.74 -18.83
CA ILE A 25 -9.46 -11.86 -18.57
C ILE A 25 -10.24 -12.21 -19.83
N LEU A 26 -10.78 -11.21 -20.54
CA LEU A 26 -11.55 -11.40 -21.75
C LEU A 26 -10.74 -12.01 -22.90
N LEU A 27 -9.46 -11.63 -23.03
CA LEU A 27 -8.58 -12.13 -24.08
C LEU A 27 -7.89 -13.45 -23.72
N GLY A 28 -7.57 -13.66 -22.44
CA GLY A 28 -6.78 -14.81 -22.00
C GLY A 28 -7.61 -16.03 -21.60
N VAL A 29 -8.86 -15.86 -21.21
CA VAL A 29 -9.74 -16.93 -20.73
C VAL A 29 -10.80 -17.21 -21.78
N HIS A 30 -10.78 -18.40 -22.37
CA HIS A 30 -11.70 -18.78 -23.45
C HIS A 30 -12.98 -19.47 -22.95
N ASP A 31 -12.98 -19.98 -21.71
CA ASP A 31 -14.15 -20.58 -21.09
C ASP A 31 -15.05 -19.51 -20.48
N ALA A 32 -16.27 -19.39 -20.99
CA ALA A 32 -17.22 -18.35 -20.58
C ALA A 32 -17.58 -18.42 -19.08
N HIS A 33 -17.66 -19.62 -18.50
CA HIS A 33 -17.97 -19.77 -17.09
C HIS A 33 -16.84 -19.23 -16.20
N THR A 34 -15.60 -19.64 -16.47
CA THR A 34 -14.40 -19.17 -15.78
C THR A 34 -14.19 -17.67 -15.95
N GLN A 35 -14.47 -17.14 -17.14
CA GLN A 35 -14.38 -15.73 -17.46
C GLN A 35 -15.30 -14.88 -16.57
N VAL A 36 -16.58 -15.28 -16.47
CA VAL A 36 -17.56 -14.59 -15.63
C VAL A 36 -17.18 -14.67 -14.15
N GLN A 37 -16.76 -15.84 -13.66
CA GLN A 37 -16.32 -15.99 -12.27
C GLN A 37 -15.11 -15.07 -11.93
N LEU A 38 -14.13 -14.98 -12.81
CA LEU A 38 -12.98 -14.12 -12.61
C LEU A 38 -13.34 -12.62 -12.64
N LEU A 39 -14.25 -12.21 -13.53
CA LEU A 39 -14.75 -10.84 -13.56
C LEU A 39 -15.49 -10.49 -12.26
N VAL A 40 -16.40 -11.36 -11.80
CA VAL A 40 -17.09 -11.17 -10.53
C VAL A 40 -16.10 -11.12 -9.37
N TRP A 41 -15.09 -11.99 -9.36
CA TRP A 41 -14.06 -12.02 -8.35
C TRP A 41 -13.25 -10.70 -8.30
N VAL A 42 -12.84 -10.14 -9.44
CA VAL A 42 -12.12 -8.86 -9.51
C VAL A 42 -12.95 -7.74 -8.89
N PHE A 43 -14.23 -7.64 -9.19
CA PHE A 43 -15.11 -6.62 -8.60
C PHE A 43 -15.31 -6.86 -7.11
N PHE A 44 -15.60 -8.09 -6.72
CA PHE A 44 -15.94 -8.41 -5.33
C PHE A 44 -14.75 -8.22 -4.40
N ILE A 45 -13.54 -8.59 -4.81
CA ILE A 45 -12.32 -8.33 -4.04
C ILE A 45 -12.15 -6.84 -3.74
N ARG A 46 -12.48 -5.95 -4.67
CA ARG A 46 -12.37 -4.51 -4.46
C ARG A 46 -13.34 -4.01 -3.40
N VAL A 47 -14.57 -4.46 -3.45
CA VAL A 47 -15.57 -4.14 -2.42
C VAL A 47 -15.11 -4.63 -1.05
N VAL A 48 -14.62 -5.85 -0.97
CA VAL A 48 -14.10 -6.45 0.27
C VAL A 48 -12.89 -5.69 0.80
N MET A 49 -11.98 -5.25 -0.06
CA MET A 49 -10.83 -4.43 0.34
C MET A 49 -11.25 -3.08 0.92
N VAL A 50 -12.25 -2.42 0.35
CA VAL A 50 -12.80 -1.16 0.89
C VAL A 50 -13.39 -1.39 2.28
N ILE A 51 -14.17 -2.43 2.45
CA ILE A 51 -14.76 -2.80 3.76
C ILE A 51 -13.64 -3.12 4.77
N GLY A 52 -12.64 -3.91 4.36
CA GLY A 52 -11.47 -4.23 5.18
C GLY A 52 -10.69 -2.99 5.61
N SER A 53 -10.53 -2.02 4.73
CA SER A 53 -9.88 -0.74 5.05
C SER A 53 -10.68 0.07 6.06
N LEU A 54 -12.01 0.13 5.93
CA LEU A 54 -12.88 0.80 6.89
C LEU A 54 -12.80 0.16 8.28
N ILE A 55 -12.84 -1.16 8.35
CA ILE A 55 -12.70 -1.90 9.61
C ILE A 55 -11.33 -1.62 10.24
N SER A 56 -10.26 -1.72 9.46
CA SER A 56 -8.89 -1.46 9.93
C SER A 56 -8.73 -0.02 10.43
N TYR A 57 -9.32 0.94 9.74
CA TYR A 57 -9.33 2.34 10.18
C TYR A 57 -10.06 2.49 11.53
N ALA A 58 -11.25 1.92 11.68
CA ALA A 58 -12.00 1.99 12.92
C ALA A 58 -11.25 1.34 14.10
N VAL A 59 -10.65 0.18 13.88
CA VAL A 59 -9.82 -0.51 14.90
C VAL A 59 -8.59 0.33 15.24
N ASN A 60 -7.87 0.85 14.26
CA ASN A 60 -6.69 1.69 14.50
C ASN A 60 -7.05 2.99 15.23
N ALA A 61 -8.20 3.61 14.90
CA ALA A 61 -8.70 4.80 15.60
C ALA A 61 -9.00 4.50 17.07
N MET A 62 -9.63 3.37 17.38
CA MET A 62 -9.87 2.95 18.76
C MET A 62 -8.56 2.70 19.54
N ILE A 63 -7.60 2.00 18.92
CA ILE A 63 -6.28 1.74 19.53
C ILE A 63 -5.53 3.05 19.78
N THR A 64 -5.54 3.94 18.79
CA THR A 64 -4.85 5.23 18.88
C THR A 64 -5.47 6.10 19.96
N LYS A 65 -6.80 6.18 20.01
CA LYS A 65 -7.51 6.91 21.05
C LYS A 65 -7.14 6.38 22.44
N ALA A 66 -7.26 5.09 22.66
CA ALA A 66 -6.95 4.47 23.95
C ALA A 66 -5.48 4.68 24.39
N ARG A 67 -4.56 4.79 23.42
CA ARG A 67 -3.12 4.92 23.72
C ARG A 67 -2.68 6.35 23.95
N TYR A 68 -3.29 7.32 23.28
CA TYR A 68 -2.85 8.73 23.25
C TYR A 68 -3.84 9.70 23.91
N GLU A 69 -4.96 9.22 24.47
CA GLU A 69 -6.00 10.08 25.08
C GLU A 69 -5.45 10.96 26.25
N HIS A 70 -4.38 10.51 26.89
CA HIS A 70 -3.76 11.21 28.03
C HIS A 70 -2.28 11.56 27.79
N ALA A 71 -1.82 11.53 26.53
CA ALA A 71 -0.44 11.84 26.21
C ALA A 71 -0.30 13.30 25.79
N ASP A 72 0.62 14.03 26.42
CA ASP A 72 0.93 15.43 26.08
C ASP A 72 1.62 15.57 24.72
N GLU A 73 2.36 14.54 24.30
CA GLU A 73 3.03 14.49 22.99
C GLU A 73 2.59 13.24 22.20
N MET A 74 2.28 13.44 20.93
CA MET A 74 1.87 12.37 20.02
C MET A 74 2.85 12.20 18.88
N ASP A 75 3.36 10.98 18.70
CA ASP A 75 4.11 10.58 17.52
C ASP A 75 3.14 10.16 16.40
N PHE A 76 2.90 11.04 15.44
CA PHE A 76 1.94 10.81 14.35
C PHE A 76 2.36 9.70 13.37
N GLU A 77 3.65 9.39 13.26
CA GLU A 77 4.14 8.36 12.35
C GLU A 77 3.73 6.94 12.78
N ARG A 78 3.68 6.67 14.08
CA ARG A 78 3.35 5.34 14.61
C ARG A 78 1.93 4.88 14.33
N PRO A 79 0.88 5.67 14.60
CA PRO A 79 -0.48 5.30 14.24
C PRO A 79 -0.68 5.11 12.74
N LEU A 80 0.03 5.87 11.92
CA LEU A 80 -0.05 5.76 10.47
C LEU A 80 0.59 4.45 9.98
N SER A 81 1.79 4.11 10.45
CA SER A 81 2.41 2.81 10.13
C SER A 81 1.59 1.64 10.62
N ASN A 82 1.04 1.72 11.83
CA ASN A 82 0.14 0.68 12.35
C ASN A 82 -1.09 0.51 11.47
N LEU A 83 -1.68 1.59 10.98
CA LEU A 83 -2.81 1.54 10.06
C LEU A 83 -2.44 0.83 8.76
N VAL A 84 -1.30 1.17 8.16
CA VAL A 84 -0.83 0.53 6.92
C VAL A 84 -0.66 -0.97 7.11
N TRP A 85 0.03 -1.41 8.14
CA TRP A 85 0.25 -2.83 8.43
C TRP A 85 -1.05 -3.56 8.76
N LEU A 86 -1.89 -2.98 9.62
CA LEU A 86 -3.19 -3.57 9.98
C LEU A 86 -4.08 -3.74 8.76
N THR A 87 -4.19 -2.71 7.92
CA THR A 87 -4.99 -2.77 6.69
C THR A 87 -4.43 -3.81 5.72
N SER A 88 -3.13 -3.85 5.52
CA SER A 88 -2.50 -4.81 4.60
C SER A 88 -2.72 -6.26 5.04
N ILE A 89 -2.52 -6.56 6.32
CA ILE A 89 -2.75 -7.91 6.84
C ILE A 89 -4.23 -8.28 6.74
N THR A 90 -5.14 -7.38 7.13
CA THR A 90 -6.58 -7.61 7.03
C THR A 90 -7.01 -7.87 5.59
N CYS A 91 -6.54 -7.05 4.64
CA CYS A 91 -6.84 -7.22 3.21
C CYS A 91 -6.26 -8.52 2.65
N MET A 92 -5.07 -8.94 3.05
CA MET A 92 -4.52 -10.24 2.63
C MET A 92 -5.39 -11.40 3.09
N VAL A 93 -5.77 -11.42 4.38
CA VAL A 93 -6.65 -12.47 4.93
C VAL A 93 -8.00 -12.49 4.21
N LEU A 94 -8.62 -11.33 4.02
CA LEU A 94 -9.89 -11.20 3.29
C LEU A 94 -9.77 -11.63 1.82
N THR A 95 -8.64 -11.35 1.17
CA THR A 95 -8.37 -11.80 -0.21
C THR A 95 -8.35 -13.32 -0.30
N PHE A 96 -7.64 -14.00 0.60
CA PHE A 96 -7.63 -15.47 0.62
C PHE A 96 -9.01 -16.05 0.88
N ALA A 97 -9.74 -15.52 1.86
CA ALA A 97 -11.10 -15.98 2.18
C ALA A 97 -12.06 -15.77 0.99
N THR A 98 -12.04 -14.59 0.40
CA THR A 98 -12.90 -14.24 -0.74
C THR A 98 -12.58 -15.09 -1.97
N SER A 99 -11.29 -15.30 -2.25
CA SER A 99 -10.85 -16.11 -3.39
C SER A 99 -11.23 -17.58 -3.21
N ALA A 100 -11.09 -18.13 -2.02
CA ALA A 100 -11.52 -19.49 -1.72
C ALA A 100 -13.04 -19.67 -1.91
N LEU A 101 -13.85 -18.66 -1.54
CA LEU A 101 -15.29 -18.71 -1.65
C LEU A 101 -15.80 -18.53 -3.10
N LEU A 102 -15.19 -17.62 -3.87
CA LEU A 102 -15.71 -17.26 -5.20
C LEU A 102 -15.11 -18.08 -6.33
N ILE A 103 -13.85 -18.45 -6.23
CA ILE A 103 -13.10 -19.15 -7.30
C ILE A 103 -12.42 -20.44 -6.82
N GLY A 104 -12.84 -20.94 -5.66
CA GLY A 104 -12.29 -22.18 -5.07
C GLY A 104 -12.50 -23.41 -5.97
N ASP A 105 -13.60 -23.44 -6.71
CA ASP A 105 -13.98 -24.55 -7.59
C ASP A 105 -13.24 -24.54 -8.94
N LEU A 106 -12.49 -23.49 -9.26
CA LEU A 106 -11.77 -23.39 -10.52
C LEU A 106 -10.58 -24.35 -10.57
N PRO A 107 -10.37 -25.04 -11.72
CA PRO A 107 -9.30 -26.00 -11.87
C PRO A 107 -7.92 -25.37 -11.77
N GLY A 108 -6.93 -26.14 -11.37
CA GLY A 108 -5.52 -25.70 -11.31
C GLY A 108 -5.15 -24.87 -10.09
N GLY A 109 -6.00 -24.78 -9.07
CA GLY A 109 -5.72 -24.03 -7.85
C GLY A 109 -5.59 -22.51 -8.09
N LEU A 110 -6.37 -21.97 -9.00
CA LEU A 110 -6.33 -20.55 -9.39
C LEU A 110 -6.60 -19.64 -8.19
N TRP A 111 -7.50 -20.01 -7.29
CA TRP A 111 -7.80 -19.22 -6.10
C TRP A 111 -6.57 -18.95 -5.23
N TRP A 112 -5.73 -19.97 -5.05
CA TRP A 112 -4.48 -19.83 -4.29
C TRP A 112 -3.46 -18.95 -5.01
N LYS A 113 -3.22 -19.24 -6.30
CA LYS A 113 -2.25 -18.50 -7.12
C LYS A 113 -2.59 -17.02 -7.19
N LEU A 114 -3.85 -16.69 -7.48
CA LEU A 114 -4.31 -15.31 -7.58
C LEU A 114 -4.28 -14.60 -6.21
N SER A 115 -4.63 -15.30 -5.12
CA SER A 115 -4.51 -14.74 -3.77
C SER A 115 -3.08 -14.42 -3.40
N VAL A 116 -2.12 -15.27 -3.75
CA VAL A 116 -0.69 -15.01 -3.52
C VAL A 116 -0.23 -13.80 -4.33
N ILE A 117 -0.60 -13.70 -5.60
CA ILE A 117 -0.23 -12.55 -6.46
C ILE A 117 -0.76 -11.23 -5.87
N VAL A 118 -2.04 -11.19 -5.51
CA VAL A 118 -2.65 -9.99 -4.88
C VAL A 118 -1.98 -9.67 -3.54
N SER A 119 -1.68 -10.70 -2.74
CA SER A 119 -1.00 -10.51 -1.44
C SER A 119 0.43 -9.99 -1.59
N CYS A 120 1.17 -10.45 -2.60
CA CYS A 120 2.49 -9.89 -2.91
C CYS A 120 2.40 -8.39 -3.29
N GLY A 121 1.41 -8.01 -4.11
CA GLY A 121 1.18 -6.61 -4.43
C GLY A 121 0.78 -5.77 -3.21
N THR A 122 -0.08 -6.31 -2.34
CA THR A 122 -0.48 -5.65 -1.09
C THR A 122 0.71 -5.49 -0.15
N LEU A 123 1.57 -6.50 -0.04
CA LEU A 123 2.79 -6.44 0.76
C LEU A 123 3.78 -5.40 0.22
N ALA A 124 3.99 -5.36 -1.09
CA ALA A 124 4.82 -4.34 -1.72
C ALA A 124 4.27 -2.93 -1.44
N GLY A 125 2.94 -2.74 -1.55
CA GLY A 125 2.27 -1.48 -1.21
C GLY A 125 2.42 -1.06 0.26
N ALA A 126 2.60 -2.01 1.18
CA ALA A 126 2.89 -1.72 2.58
C ALA A 126 4.39 -1.43 2.83
N LEU A 127 5.28 -2.14 2.15
CA LEU A 127 6.74 -2.01 2.34
C LEU A 127 7.29 -0.72 1.74
N ILE A 128 6.81 -0.30 0.57
CA ILE A 128 7.32 0.89 -0.12
C ILE A 128 7.22 2.16 0.74
N PRO A 129 6.06 2.50 1.35
CA PRO A 129 5.97 3.66 2.24
C PRO A 129 6.89 3.58 3.46
N GLU A 130 7.10 2.40 4.03
CA GLU A 130 8.03 2.22 5.15
C GLU A 130 9.48 2.41 4.73
N LEU A 131 9.87 1.95 3.55
CA LEU A 131 11.20 2.22 2.98
C LEU A 131 11.39 3.71 2.70
N VAL A 132 10.41 4.37 2.07
CA VAL A 132 10.44 5.83 1.85
C VAL A 132 10.60 6.57 3.18
N LYS A 133 9.85 6.18 4.20
CA LYS A 133 9.92 6.78 5.54
C LYS A 133 11.32 6.63 6.17
N ALA A 134 12.01 5.51 5.96
CA ALA A 134 13.36 5.32 6.46
C ALA A 134 14.34 6.38 5.93
N PHE A 135 14.08 6.95 4.74
CA PHE A 135 14.92 7.99 4.12
C PHE A 135 14.38 9.40 4.32
N THR A 136 13.08 9.60 4.54
CA THR A 136 12.43 10.92 4.53
C THR A 136 11.89 11.37 5.88
N SER A 137 11.78 10.48 6.88
CA SER A 137 11.31 10.85 8.22
C SER A 137 12.23 11.88 8.87
N THR A 138 11.67 12.82 9.59
CA THR A 138 12.42 13.82 10.40
C THR A 138 13.34 13.18 11.43
N LYS A 139 13.08 11.93 11.82
CA LYS A 139 13.91 11.13 12.74
C LYS A 139 14.99 10.34 12.02
N SER A 140 14.98 10.32 10.68
CA SER A 140 15.92 9.58 9.87
C SER A 140 17.34 10.16 9.98
N ARG A 141 18.33 9.27 10.04
CA ARG A 141 19.73 9.62 10.00
C ARG A 141 20.10 10.36 8.70
N HIS A 142 19.53 9.94 7.58
CA HIS A 142 19.77 10.56 6.28
C HIS A 142 19.28 12.00 6.22
N VAL A 143 18.09 12.29 6.73
CA VAL A 143 17.58 13.67 6.84
C VAL A 143 18.45 14.51 7.76
N ARG A 144 18.88 13.95 8.89
CA ARG A 144 19.77 14.64 9.82
C ARG A 144 21.12 15.00 9.19
N GLU A 145 21.70 14.12 8.38
CA GLU A 145 22.94 14.39 7.65
C GLU A 145 22.77 15.56 6.66
N VAL A 146 21.64 15.61 5.93
CA VAL A 146 21.33 16.74 5.04
C VAL A 146 21.18 18.04 5.80
N VAL A 147 20.49 18.03 6.94
CA VAL A 147 20.31 19.21 7.80
C VAL A 147 21.67 19.73 8.33
N VAL A 148 22.53 18.84 8.84
CA VAL A 148 23.86 19.21 9.33
C VAL A 148 24.74 19.77 8.20
N SER A 149 24.72 19.14 7.03
CA SER A 149 25.44 19.61 5.85
C SER A 149 24.97 21.01 5.42
N SER A 150 23.66 21.25 5.45
CA SER A 150 23.05 22.54 5.13
C SER A 150 23.52 23.64 6.12
N GLN A 151 23.60 23.31 7.40
CA GLN A 151 24.08 24.25 8.43
C GLN A 151 25.57 24.58 8.30
N GLN A 152 26.40 23.62 7.90
CA GLN A 152 27.84 23.77 7.79
C GLN A 152 28.28 24.45 6.49
N GLY A 153 27.64 24.17 5.38
CA GLY A 153 28.11 24.63 4.06
C GLY A 153 27.04 25.32 3.20
N GLY A 154 25.91 25.67 3.80
CA GLY A 154 24.86 26.43 3.15
C GLY A 154 24.22 25.70 1.95
N PRO A 155 23.73 26.45 0.93
CA PRO A 155 22.99 25.88 -0.20
C PRO A 155 23.74 24.82 -0.99
N SER A 156 25.04 25.00 -1.20
CA SER A 156 25.86 24.08 -2.00
C SER A 156 25.94 22.69 -1.38
N LEU A 157 26.24 22.62 -0.08
CA LEU A 157 26.29 21.33 0.62
C LEU A 157 24.91 20.72 0.83
N ASN A 158 23.86 21.53 0.96
CA ASN A 158 22.50 21.06 1.02
C ASN A 158 22.10 20.31 -0.28
N ILE A 159 22.36 20.91 -1.44
CA ILE A 159 22.09 20.30 -2.74
C ILE A 159 22.89 19.00 -2.92
N LEU A 160 24.19 19.03 -2.62
CA LEU A 160 25.06 17.86 -2.79
C LEU A 160 24.65 16.71 -1.86
N SER A 161 24.43 16.99 -0.60
CA SER A 161 23.99 15.99 0.40
C SER A 161 22.60 15.44 0.09
N GLY A 162 21.66 16.31 -0.31
CA GLY A 162 20.32 15.91 -0.73
C GLY A 162 20.32 15.03 -1.97
N SER A 163 21.13 15.38 -2.97
CA SER A 163 21.28 14.56 -4.19
C SER A 163 21.87 13.18 -3.88
N THR A 164 22.90 13.12 -3.01
CA THR A 164 23.51 11.85 -2.60
C THR A 164 22.51 10.98 -1.84
N ALA A 165 21.78 11.56 -0.88
CA ALA A 165 20.76 10.86 -0.10
C ALA A 165 19.61 10.38 -1.02
N GLY A 166 19.20 11.21 -1.98
CA GLY A 166 18.17 10.87 -2.96
C GLY A 166 18.57 9.69 -3.85
N ASN A 167 19.78 9.70 -4.41
CA ASN A 167 20.30 8.59 -5.21
C ASN A 167 20.42 7.30 -4.41
N PHE A 168 20.87 7.39 -3.16
CA PHE A 168 20.97 6.23 -2.29
C PHE A 168 19.59 5.64 -1.94
N SER A 169 18.60 6.50 -1.67
CA SER A 169 17.22 6.05 -1.43
C SER A 169 16.61 5.40 -2.67
N ALA A 170 16.81 5.98 -3.86
CA ALA A 170 16.32 5.44 -5.12
C ALA A 170 16.88 4.05 -5.41
N TYR A 171 18.16 3.83 -5.11
CA TYR A 171 18.79 2.51 -5.25
C TYR A 171 18.10 1.45 -4.36
N TRP A 172 17.88 1.74 -3.09
CA TRP A 172 17.27 0.80 -2.15
C TRP A 172 15.78 0.57 -2.37
N ILE A 173 15.06 1.59 -2.85
CA ILE A 173 13.62 1.45 -3.15
C ILE A 173 13.40 0.72 -4.49
N GLY A 174 14.37 0.82 -5.42
CA GLY A 174 14.30 0.17 -6.72
C GLY A 174 14.72 -1.31 -6.73
N LEU A 175 15.34 -1.81 -5.66
CA LEU A 175 15.67 -3.22 -5.47
C LEU A 175 14.51 -4.01 -4.89
#